data_6c2ece50ddb40063454aa9dbffb09c3a
#
_entry.id   6c2ece50ddb40063454aa9dbffb09c3a
#
_cell.length_a   1.000
_cell.length_b   1.000
_cell.length_c   1.000
_cell.angle_alpha   90.00
_cell.angle_beta   90.00
_cell.angle_gamma   90.00
#
_symmetry.space_group_name_H-M   'P 1'
#
loop_
_entity.id
_entity.type
_entity.pdbx_description
1 polymer ?
#
loop_
_entity_poly.entity_id
_entity_poly.type
_entity_poly.pdbx_seq_one_letter_code
_entity_poly.pdbx_strand_id
1 'polypeptide(L)'
;MGQPMQNIGTYTKTTAAGFEQHLTKYQAVNCERCPLNGVCHKSKGNRVIEVNFNLNRLKEIAHRNLTSQKGIQHRKKRPWDVESVFGNIKSNHGFRRFLLKGKKKVSIEIGLLAIAQNLRKKAA
;
A
#
# COMPACT_ATOMS: atom_id res chain seq x y z
N MET A 1 -26.28 -18.95 2.91
CA MET A 1 -25.31 -18.70 4.01
C MET A 1 -24.08 -19.53 3.77
N GLY A 2 -22.86 -18.97 4.06
CA GLY A 2 -21.61 -19.72 3.95
C GLY A 2 -21.41 -20.71 5.10
N GLN A 3 -20.43 -21.60 4.97
CA GLN A 3 -20.04 -22.54 6.03
C GLN A 3 -19.32 -21.84 7.17
N PRO A 4 -19.50 -22.28 8.42
CA PRO A 4 -18.75 -21.78 9.56
C PRO A 4 -17.26 -22.08 9.39
N MET A 5 -16.42 -21.20 9.93
CA MET A 5 -14.98 -21.32 9.90
C MET A 5 -14.47 -21.71 11.28
N GLN A 6 -13.61 -22.69 11.36
CA GLN A 6 -12.95 -23.11 12.60
C GLN A 6 -11.49 -22.64 12.60
N ASN A 7 -11.00 -22.21 13.76
CA ASN A 7 -9.60 -21.90 13.95
C ASN A 7 -8.80 -23.21 13.97
N ILE A 8 -7.84 -23.34 13.07
CA ILE A 8 -6.96 -24.52 12.97
C ILE A 8 -5.54 -24.25 13.44
N GLY A 9 -5.28 -23.07 13.99
CA GLY A 9 -3.99 -22.73 14.59
C GLY A 9 -3.45 -21.36 14.19
N THR A 10 -2.37 -20.98 14.85
CA THR A 10 -1.61 -19.76 14.59
C THR A 10 -0.18 -20.12 14.20
N TYR A 11 0.44 -19.31 13.37
CA TYR A 11 1.84 -19.48 12.99
C TYR A 11 2.49 -18.13 12.64
N THR A 12 3.80 -18.12 12.65
CA THR A 12 4.59 -16.93 12.28
C THR A 12 5.19 -17.13 10.90
N LYS A 13 5.12 -16.10 10.09
CA LYS A 13 5.72 -16.05 8.74
C LYS A 13 6.57 -14.82 8.60
N THR A 14 7.80 -14.97 8.15
CA THR A 14 8.69 -13.85 7.84
C THR A 14 8.53 -13.44 6.38
N THR A 15 8.35 -12.15 6.12
CA THR A 15 8.30 -11.59 4.77
C THR A 15 9.69 -11.53 4.14
N ALA A 16 9.77 -11.36 2.82
CA ALA A 16 11.04 -11.16 2.12
C ALA A 16 11.87 -9.96 2.63
N ALA A 17 11.22 -8.99 3.27
CA ALA A 17 11.85 -7.83 3.90
C ALA A 17 12.25 -8.07 5.37
N GLY A 18 12.17 -9.32 5.88
CA GLY A 18 12.56 -9.68 7.24
C GLY A 18 11.51 -9.38 8.32
N PHE A 19 10.29 -8.97 7.96
CA PHE A 19 9.24 -8.64 8.93
C PHE A 19 8.46 -9.89 9.35
N GLU A 20 8.33 -10.13 10.65
CA GLU A 20 7.53 -11.21 11.22
C GLU A 20 6.03 -10.88 11.25
N GLN A 21 5.22 -11.81 10.78
CA GLN A 21 3.77 -11.72 10.75
C GLN A 21 3.16 -12.87 11.52
N HIS A 22 2.31 -12.56 12.49
CA HIS A 22 1.51 -13.55 13.20
C HIS A 22 0.19 -13.75 12.46
N LEU A 23 -0.05 -14.97 11.99
CA LEU A 23 -1.19 -15.34 11.17
C LEU A 23 -2.00 -16.40 11.88
N THR A 24 -3.32 -16.24 11.84
CA THR A 24 -4.27 -17.27 12.33
C THR A 24 -4.95 -17.91 11.12
N LYS A 25 -4.94 -19.22 11.06
CA LYS A 25 -5.60 -20.01 10.02
C LYS A 25 -7.01 -20.40 10.45
N TYR A 26 -7.93 -20.20 9.55
CA TYR A 26 -9.32 -20.66 9.68
C TYR A 26 -9.66 -21.57 8.52
N GLN A 27 -10.33 -22.67 8.79
CA GLN A 27 -10.78 -23.62 7.79
C GLN A 27 -12.31 -23.77 7.87
N ALA A 28 -12.95 -23.82 6.70
CA ALA A 28 -14.38 -24.12 6.62
C ALA A 28 -14.61 -25.59 7.04
N VAL A 29 -15.72 -25.82 7.76
CA VAL A 29 -16.03 -27.15 8.30
C VAL A 29 -16.32 -28.14 7.17
N ASN A 30 -17.13 -27.77 6.20
CA ASN A 30 -17.48 -28.64 5.07
C ASN A 30 -17.82 -27.80 3.83
N CYS A 31 -17.01 -27.89 2.80
CA CYS A 31 -17.23 -27.22 1.52
C CYS A 31 -17.92 -28.08 0.46
N GLU A 32 -17.96 -29.41 0.61
CA GLU A 32 -18.54 -30.33 -0.40
C GLU A 32 -20.03 -30.11 -0.59
N ARG A 33 -20.77 -29.89 0.50
CA ARG A 33 -22.23 -29.64 0.48
C ARG A 33 -22.60 -28.16 0.54
N CYS A 34 -21.63 -27.26 0.28
CA CYS A 34 -21.87 -25.82 0.32
C CYS A 34 -22.41 -25.35 -1.04
N PRO A 35 -23.54 -24.62 -1.09
CA PRO A 35 -24.11 -24.12 -2.36
C PRO A 35 -23.16 -23.09 -3.05
N LEU A 36 -22.16 -22.57 -2.34
CA LEU A 36 -21.15 -21.68 -2.89
C LEU A 36 -19.86 -22.39 -3.31
N ASN A 37 -19.83 -23.73 -3.28
CA ASN A 37 -18.68 -24.51 -3.74
C ASN A 37 -18.41 -24.25 -5.23
N GLY A 38 -17.15 -24.08 -5.59
CA GLY A 38 -16.73 -23.73 -6.97
C GLY A 38 -16.82 -22.25 -7.30
N VAL A 39 -17.70 -21.47 -6.65
CA VAL A 39 -17.77 -20.01 -6.78
C VAL A 39 -16.89 -19.32 -5.72
N CYS A 40 -16.96 -19.81 -4.49
CA CYS A 40 -16.25 -19.22 -3.33
C CYS A 40 -14.73 -19.45 -3.40
N HIS A 41 -14.28 -20.62 -3.84
CA HIS A 41 -12.87 -20.98 -4.05
C HIS A 41 -12.74 -22.15 -5.04
N LYS A 42 -11.54 -22.31 -5.62
CA LYS A 42 -11.24 -23.35 -6.61
C LYS A 42 -10.38 -24.49 -6.05
N SER A 43 -10.12 -24.55 -4.74
CA SER A 43 -9.33 -25.63 -4.14
C SER A 43 -10.17 -26.91 -4.03
N LYS A 44 -9.50 -28.06 -4.12
CA LYS A 44 -10.13 -29.39 -4.00
C LYS A 44 -10.61 -29.73 -2.57
N GLY A 45 -10.11 -29.04 -1.55
CA GLY A 45 -10.46 -29.27 -0.14
C GLY A 45 -11.26 -28.12 0.46
N ASN A 46 -11.45 -28.17 1.76
CA ASN A 46 -12.13 -27.10 2.49
C ASN A 46 -11.35 -25.77 2.39
N ARG A 47 -12.10 -24.69 2.24
CA ARG A 47 -11.51 -23.35 2.16
C ARG A 47 -10.72 -23.01 3.41
N VAL A 48 -9.46 -22.59 3.22
CA VAL A 48 -8.61 -22.05 4.29
C VAL A 48 -8.39 -20.56 4.03
N ILE A 49 -8.49 -19.76 5.08
CA ILE A 49 -8.14 -18.34 5.07
C ILE A 49 -7.09 -18.04 6.16
N GLU A 50 -6.21 -17.11 5.89
CA GLU A 50 -5.20 -16.63 6.81
C GLU A 50 -5.54 -15.21 7.22
N VAL A 51 -5.63 -14.96 8.52
CA VAL A 51 -6.00 -13.65 9.08
C VAL A 51 -4.84 -13.10 9.89
N ASN A 52 -4.42 -11.88 9.54
CA ASN A 52 -3.49 -11.11 10.34
C ASN A 52 -4.26 -10.02 11.10
N PHE A 53 -4.57 -10.27 12.36
CA PHE A 53 -5.36 -9.35 13.17
C PHE A 53 -4.65 -8.01 13.40
N ASN A 54 -3.32 -8.00 13.57
CA ASN A 54 -2.57 -6.77 13.71
C ASN A 54 -2.62 -5.93 12.43
N LEU A 55 -2.47 -6.55 11.27
CA LEU A 55 -2.60 -5.87 9.98
C LEU A 55 -4.01 -5.28 9.80
N ASN A 56 -5.04 -6.03 10.17
CA ASN A 56 -6.43 -5.56 10.08
C ASN A 56 -6.68 -4.35 10.99
N ARG A 57 -6.16 -4.40 12.24
CA ARG A 57 -6.22 -3.27 13.18
C ARG A 57 -5.51 -2.03 12.62
N LEU A 58 -4.32 -2.19 12.06
CA LEU A 58 -3.57 -1.09 11.45
C LEU A 58 -4.29 -0.51 10.21
N LYS A 59 -4.86 -1.38 9.36
CA LYS A 59 -5.69 -0.95 8.22
C LYS A 59 -6.90 -0.15 8.66
N GLU A 60 -7.57 -0.55 9.74
CA GLU A 60 -8.72 0.16 10.27
C GLU A 60 -8.33 1.54 10.82
N ILE A 61 -7.22 1.65 11.55
CA ILE A 61 -6.68 2.93 12.02
C ILE A 61 -6.34 3.83 10.83
N ALA A 62 -5.65 3.30 9.82
CA ALA A 62 -5.31 4.04 8.62
C ALA A 62 -6.58 4.50 7.87
N HIS A 63 -7.58 3.63 7.73
CA HIS A 63 -8.85 3.96 7.11
C HIS A 63 -9.56 5.10 7.84
N ARG A 64 -9.70 5.01 9.18
CA ARG A 64 -10.30 6.09 9.99
C ARG A 64 -9.56 7.41 9.83
N ASN A 65 -8.23 7.40 9.87
CA ASN A 65 -7.42 8.61 9.68
C ASN A 65 -7.61 9.21 8.29
N LEU A 66 -7.59 8.39 7.25
CA LEU A 66 -7.75 8.83 5.86
C LEU A 66 -9.16 9.31 5.53
N THR A 67 -10.19 8.76 6.18
CA THR A 67 -11.60 9.17 5.97
C THR A 67 -12.06 10.26 6.91
N SER A 68 -11.24 10.63 7.91
CA SER A 68 -11.51 11.77 8.77
C SER A 68 -11.53 13.08 7.97
N GLN A 69 -12.22 14.11 8.50
CA GLN A 69 -12.28 15.43 7.87
C GLN A 69 -10.87 15.99 7.53
N LYS A 70 -9.95 15.87 8.50
CA LYS A 70 -8.53 16.25 8.28
C LYS A 70 -7.85 15.41 7.20
N GLY A 71 -8.05 14.08 7.22
CA GLY A 71 -7.50 13.18 6.22
C GLY A 71 -7.98 13.48 4.80
N ILE A 72 -9.27 13.79 4.64
CA ILE A 72 -9.85 14.21 3.37
C ILE A 72 -9.23 15.53 2.90
N GLN A 73 -9.09 16.53 3.79
CA GLN A 73 -8.45 17.81 3.47
C GLN A 73 -7.00 17.61 3.01
N HIS A 74 -6.20 16.82 3.75
CA HIS A 74 -4.82 16.51 3.37
C HIS A 74 -4.74 15.77 2.03
N ARG A 75 -5.61 14.80 1.75
CA ARG A 75 -5.65 14.10 0.46
C ARG A 75 -6.02 15.04 -0.70
N LYS A 76 -6.98 15.95 -0.50
CA LYS A 76 -7.35 16.94 -1.51
C LYS A 76 -6.21 17.93 -1.81
N LYS A 77 -5.42 18.28 -0.80
CA LYS A 77 -4.30 19.20 -0.94
C LYS A 77 -3.07 18.57 -1.59
N ARG A 78 -2.86 17.27 -1.39
CA ARG A 78 -1.69 16.53 -1.88
C ARG A 78 -1.44 16.65 -3.40
N PRO A 79 -2.43 16.49 -4.31
CA PRO A 79 -2.20 16.65 -5.74
C PRO A 79 -1.62 18.02 -6.08
N TRP A 80 -2.17 19.09 -5.51
CA TRP A 80 -1.70 20.46 -5.73
C TRP A 80 -0.24 20.66 -5.34
N ASP A 81 0.18 20.10 -4.20
CA ASP A 81 1.54 20.22 -3.70
C ASP A 81 2.56 19.45 -4.57
N VAL A 82 2.16 18.29 -5.10
CA VAL A 82 3.04 17.41 -5.88
C VAL A 82 3.02 17.76 -7.38
N GLU A 83 1.84 17.95 -7.96
CA GLU A 83 1.68 18.20 -9.39
C GLU A 83 2.24 19.56 -9.79
N SER A 84 2.06 20.59 -8.96
CA SER A 84 2.63 21.91 -9.22
C SER A 84 4.15 21.90 -9.26
N VAL A 85 4.81 21.11 -8.38
CA VAL A 85 6.27 20.96 -8.36
C VAL A 85 6.76 20.25 -9.62
N PHE A 86 6.14 19.12 -9.98
CA PHE A 86 6.52 18.39 -11.18
C PHE A 86 6.20 19.17 -12.47
N GLY A 87 5.07 19.85 -12.51
CA GLY A 87 4.73 20.76 -13.62
C GLY A 87 5.75 21.86 -13.80
N ASN A 88 6.18 22.48 -12.69
CA ASN A 88 7.18 23.54 -12.70
C ASN A 88 8.54 23.02 -13.18
N ILE A 89 9.01 21.88 -12.67
CA ILE A 89 10.26 21.25 -13.08
C ILE A 89 10.23 20.89 -14.57
N LYS A 90 9.15 20.30 -15.08
CA LYS A 90 9.04 19.88 -16.48
C LYS A 90 8.84 21.04 -17.44
N SER A 91 7.94 21.96 -17.13
CA SER A 91 7.53 23.03 -18.03
C SER A 91 8.38 24.28 -17.90
N ASN A 92 8.57 24.80 -16.68
CA ASN A 92 9.27 26.06 -16.46
C ASN A 92 10.79 25.91 -16.41
N HIS A 93 11.28 24.74 -15.96
CA HIS A 93 12.72 24.45 -15.95
C HIS A 93 13.18 23.61 -17.13
N GLY A 94 12.28 23.24 -18.04
CA GLY A 94 12.62 22.49 -19.25
C GLY A 94 13.21 21.10 -19.00
N PHE A 95 12.99 20.52 -17.80
CA PHE A 95 13.55 19.23 -17.47
C PHE A 95 12.79 18.11 -18.21
N ARG A 96 13.35 17.67 -19.32
CA ARG A 96 12.72 16.65 -20.20
C ARG A 96 13.23 15.24 -19.92
N ARG A 97 14.49 15.07 -19.52
CA ARG A 97 15.13 13.77 -19.29
C ARG A 97 16.35 13.92 -18.39
N PHE A 98 16.74 12.83 -17.74
CA PHE A 98 18.00 12.78 -17.02
C PHE A 98 19.19 12.84 -17.98
N LEU A 99 20.18 13.65 -17.65
CA LEU A 99 21.41 13.79 -18.42
C LEU A 99 22.45 12.74 -18.01
N LEU A 100 22.41 12.33 -16.72
CA LEU A 100 23.33 11.37 -16.15
C LEU A 100 22.76 9.95 -16.23
N LYS A 101 23.65 8.95 -16.40
CA LYS A 101 23.27 7.53 -16.48
C LYS A 101 23.68 6.80 -15.21
N GLY A 102 22.83 5.85 -14.78
CA GLY A 102 23.05 4.99 -13.60
C GLY A 102 22.44 5.55 -12.32
N LYS A 103 21.97 4.64 -11.45
CA LYS A 103 21.18 4.96 -10.25
C LYS A 103 21.80 6.04 -9.35
N LYS A 104 23.10 5.94 -9.07
CA LYS A 104 23.80 6.91 -8.20
C LYS A 104 23.81 8.32 -8.79
N LYS A 105 24.16 8.45 -10.08
CA LYS A 105 24.26 9.76 -10.75
C LYS A 105 22.90 10.40 -10.95
N VAL A 106 21.88 9.61 -11.33
CA VAL A 106 20.48 10.07 -11.42
C VAL A 106 19.95 10.54 -10.07
N SER A 107 20.29 9.86 -8.97
CA SER A 107 19.92 10.30 -7.61
C SER A 107 20.51 11.68 -7.28
N ILE A 108 21.74 11.95 -7.69
CA ILE A 108 22.38 13.28 -7.48
C ILE A 108 21.63 14.34 -8.31
N GLU A 109 21.30 14.05 -9.56
CA GLU A 109 20.58 14.97 -10.45
C GLU A 109 19.20 15.33 -9.90
N ILE A 110 18.43 14.33 -9.41
CA ILE A 110 17.15 14.56 -8.71
C ILE A 110 17.35 15.39 -7.45
N GLY A 111 18.39 15.11 -6.66
CA GLY A 111 18.70 15.84 -5.44
C GLY A 111 18.96 17.33 -5.72
N LEU A 112 19.74 17.64 -6.74
CA LEU A 112 20.02 19.03 -7.16
C LEU A 112 18.75 19.75 -7.64
N LEU A 113 17.89 19.07 -8.43
CA LEU A 113 16.60 19.62 -8.85
C LEU A 113 15.67 19.91 -7.67
N ALA A 114 15.63 19.01 -6.68
CA ALA A 114 14.83 19.18 -5.47
C ALA A 114 15.33 20.37 -4.63
N ILE A 115 16.66 20.51 -4.48
CA ILE A 115 17.28 21.66 -3.78
C ILE A 115 16.93 22.96 -4.50
N ALA A 116 17.10 23.02 -5.81
CA ALA A 116 16.81 24.21 -6.61
C ALA A 116 15.32 24.62 -6.48
N GLN A 117 14.41 23.66 -6.56
CA GLN A 117 12.97 23.89 -6.38
C GLN A 117 12.64 24.39 -4.96
N ASN A 118 13.26 23.82 -3.91
CA ASN A 118 13.05 24.23 -2.53
C ASN A 118 13.58 25.64 -2.26
N LEU A 119 14.75 25.99 -2.81
CA LEU A 119 15.30 27.33 -2.70
C LEU A 119 14.38 28.36 -3.35
N ARG A 120 13.87 28.08 -4.54
CA ARG A 120 12.89 28.99 -5.21
C ARG A 120 11.61 29.15 -4.40
N LYS A 121 11.08 28.06 -3.84
CA LYS A 121 9.89 28.11 -3.00
C LYS A 121 10.09 28.95 -1.74
N LYS A 122 11.33 28.99 -1.22
CA LYS A 122 11.69 29.81 -0.06
C LYS A 122 11.89 31.27 -0.42
N ALA A 123 12.28 31.58 -1.65
CA ALA A 123 12.56 32.94 -2.13
C ALA A 123 11.33 33.65 -2.70
N ALA A 124 10.25 32.92 -2.97
CA ALA A 124 8.95 33.44 -3.42
C ALA A 124 8.03 33.74 -2.25
#